data_8a37f8bbf80faaa700f66a4d2cc4d33f
#
_entry.id   8a37f8bbf80faaa700f66a4d2cc4d33f
#
_cell.length_a   1.000
_cell.length_b   1.000
_cell.length_c   1.000
_cell.angle_alpha   90.00
_cell.angle_beta   90.00
_cell.angle_gamma   90.00
#
_symmetry.space_group_name_H-M   'P 1'
#
loop_
_entity.id
_entity.type
_entity.pdbx_description
1 polymer ?
#
loop_
_entity_poly.entity_id
_entity_poly.type
_entity_poly.pdbx_seq_one_letter_code
_entity_poly.pdbx_strand_id
1 'polypeptide(L)'
;MMNEEIPNLTAFDEAALDQAFGTVERQAREGAASLSGEADVEAFRLKWLGSKQGRLKEISSRWLKVAPAEAKKPVGERFKVFKELVEGILASASGAGPSDAALAAEAIDITLPGSRRLIGAEHPITRTLNEITSVFAALGYSVGVGPEVETDFYNFESMNFPPGHPARDTQDTLVVAGQERRSQRDRLLLRTHTSPVQMRTMESQPPPVRIVIPGKVHRNDAADATHSPIFHQVEGLCVDTNITFSDLKGTLDYAMKALFGSAVKTRFFPSFFPFTEPSADVQISCIFCGGKGCRKCKNSGWIELLGCGMVDPAVFAFAAEKQPAYDPKKISGFAFGMGVERIAMMKYGISEIGQFYAGDMRFLGQFV
;
A
#
# COMPACT_ATOMS: atom_id res chain seq x y z
N MET A 1 -54.60 -27.69 24.84
CA MET A 1 -54.33 -28.71 23.80
C MET A 1 -55.65 -29.20 23.33
N MET A 2 -56.18 -28.67 22.23
CA MET A 2 -57.41 -29.19 21.61
C MET A 2 -57.10 -30.54 20.93
N ASN A 3 -58.06 -31.46 21.05
CA ASN A 3 -57.95 -32.84 20.58
C ASN A 3 -57.72 -32.80 19.04
N GLU A 4 -56.49 -33.07 18.59
CA GLU A 4 -56.13 -33.05 17.17
C GLU A 4 -56.49 -34.36 16.43
N GLU A 5 -57.31 -35.21 17.00
CA GLU A 5 -57.68 -36.47 16.40
C GLU A 5 -58.67 -36.28 15.24
N ILE A 6 -58.45 -37.05 14.19
CA ILE A 6 -59.40 -37.13 13.06
C ILE A 6 -60.68 -37.81 13.56
N PRO A 7 -61.86 -37.19 13.41
CA PRO A 7 -63.10 -37.74 13.89
C PRO A 7 -63.40 -39.15 13.32
N ASN A 8 -63.93 -40.00 14.17
CA ASN A 8 -64.41 -41.29 13.65
C ASN A 8 -65.75 -41.09 12.93
N LEU A 9 -65.80 -41.44 11.62
CA LEU A 9 -66.98 -41.35 10.82
C LEU A 9 -67.76 -42.68 10.92
N THR A 10 -68.86 -42.68 11.69
CA THR A 10 -69.69 -43.84 11.94
C THR A 10 -70.94 -43.84 11.10
N ALA A 11 -71.40 -42.69 10.61
CA ALA A 11 -72.49 -42.55 9.68
C ALA A 11 -72.03 -41.76 8.45
N PHE A 12 -72.60 -42.06 7.30
CA PHE A 12 -72.22 -41.51 6.00
C PHE A 12 -73.31 -40.62 5.40
N ASP A 13 -74.25 -40.11 6.22
CA ASP A 13 -75.24 -39.13 5.83
C ASP A 13 -74.61 -37.75 5.66
N GLU A 14 -75.37 -36.88 5.01
CA GLU A 14 -74.88 -35.55 4.64
C GLU A 14 -74.49 -34.71 5.87
N ALA A 15 -75.22 -34.79 6.98
CA ALA A 15 -74.92 -34.03 8.23
C ALA A 15 -73.63 -34.53 8.93
N ALA A 16 -73.46 -35.87 8.96
CA ALA A 16 -72.22 -36.45 9.55
C ALA A 16 -70.96 -36.13 8.71
N LEU A 17 -71.12 -36.14 7.37
CA LEU A 17 -70.02 -35.74 6.47
C LEU A 17 -69.68 -34.22 6.65
N ASP A 18 -70.66 -33.33 6.75
CA ASP A 18 -70.42 -31.91 6.95
C ASP A 18 -69.75 -31.66 8.27
N GLN A 19 -70.12 -32.31 9.35
CA GLN A 19 -69.51 -32.18 10.66
C GLN A 19 -68.09 -32.71 10.64
N ALA A 20 -67.81 -33.84 10.03
CA ALA A 20 -66.51 -34.51 9.99
C ALA A 20 -65.50 -33.63 9.13
N PHE A 21 -65.88 -33.31 7.90
CA PHE A 21 -65.05 -32.44 7.03
C PHE A 21 -64.90 -31.05 7.55
N GLY A 22 -65.95 -30.43 8.11
CA GLY A 22 -65.86 -29.11 8.74
C GLY A 22 -64.91 -29.07 9.93
N THR A 23 -64.75 -30.16 10.65
CA THR A 23 -63.75 -30.26 11.76
C THR A 23 -62.34 -30.30 11.24
N VAL A 24 -62.03 -31.10 10.23
CA VAL A 24 -60.68 -31.18 9.67
C VAL A 24 -60.31 -29.93 8.86
N GLU A 25 -61.29 -29.29 8.20
CA GLU A 25 -61.07 -27.98 7.55
C GLU A 25 -60.72 -26.89 8.55
N ARG A 26 -61.46 -26.83 9.68
CA ARG A 26 -61.13 -25.86 10.76
C ARG A 26 -59.74 -26.09 11.29
N GLN A 27 -59.35 -27.35 11.56
CA GLN A 27 -57.99 -27.69 12.01
C GLN A 27 -56.91 -27.28 10.99
N ALA A 28 -57.20 -27.44 9.69
CA ALA A 28 -56.25 -27.00 8.65
C ALA A 28 -56.10 -25.46 8.62
N ARG A 29 -57.23 -24.75 8.73
CA ARG A 29 -57.19 -23.27 8.74
C ARG A 29 -56.58 -22.70 10.03
N GLU A 30 -56.83 -23.30 11.20
CA GLU A 30 -56.18 -22.93 12.45
C GLU A 30 -54.68 -23.18 12.41
N GLY A 31 -54.24 -24.30 11.86
CA GLY A 31 -52.83 -24.57 11.61
C GLY A 31 -52.18 -23.63 10.61
N ALA A 32 -52.96 -23.18 9.61
CA ALA A 32 -52.47 -22.20 8.64
C ALA A 32 -52.25 -20.81 9.25
N ALA A 33 -53.08 -20.40 10.22
CA ALA A 33 -52.96 -19.11 10.88
C ALA A 33 -51.70 -18.95 11.74
N SER A 34 -51.03 -20.06 12.08
CA SER A 34 -49.77 -20.08 12.85
C SER A 34 -48.49 -20.20 11.99
N LEU A 35 -48.61 -20.16 10.67
CA LEU A 35 -47.46 -20.27 9.77
C LEU A 35 -46.73 -18.93 9.71
N SER A 36 -45.49 -18.91 10.19
CA SER A 36 -44.68 -17.68 10.27
C SER A 36 -43.33 -17.78 9.54
N GLY A 37 -42.94 -18.96 9.06
CA GLY A 37 -41.65 -19.15 8.39
C GLY A 37 -41.60 -20.44 7.57
N GLU A 38 -40.52 -20.63 6.82
CA GLU A 38 -40.34 -21.79 5.91
C GLU A 38 -40.37 -23.13 6.67
N ALA A 39 -39.82 -23.16 7.89
CA ALA A 39 -39.86 -24.35 8.74
C ALA A 39 -41.30 -24.72 9.16
N ASP A 40 -42.16 -23.74 9.43
CA ASP A 40 -43.55 -23.95 9.81
C ASP A 40 -44.35 -24.43 8.61
N VAL A 41 -44.10 -23.90 7.41
CA VAL A 41 -44.72 -24.34 6.15
C VAL A 41 -44.35 -25.78 5.84
N GLU A 42 -43.09 -26.14 6.00
CA GLU A 42 -42.65 -27.53 5.75
C GLU A 42 -43.24 -28.50 6.81
N ALA A 43 -43.29 -28.09 8.08
CA ALA A 43 -43.94 -28.86 9.14
C ALA A 43 -45.45 -29.09 8.84
N PHE A 44 -46.15 -28.04 8.38
CA PHE A 44 -47.54 -28.11 7.97
C PHE A 44 -47.70 -29.05 6.74
N ARG A 45 -46.82 -28.94 5.75
CA ARG A 45 -46.78 -29.81 4.58
C ARG A 45 -46.64 -31.28 4.97
N LEU A 46 -45.69 -31.59 5.85
CA LEU A 46 -45.47 -32.96 6.32
C LEU A 46 -46.66 -33.50 7.13
N LYS A 47 -47.28 -32.66 7.96
CA LYS A 47 -48.46 -33.00 8.78
C LYS A 47 -49.65 -33.39 7.93
N TRP A 48 -49.93 -32.62 6.85
CA TRP A 48 -51.12 -32.84 6.02
C TRP A 48 -50.86 -33.69 4.79
N LEU A 49 -49.78 -33.52 4.06
CA LEU A 49 -49.44 -34.18 2.79
C LEU A 49 -48.39 -35.29 2.91
N GLY A 50 -47.86 -35.51 4.11
CA GLY A 50 -46.77 -36.48 4.32
C GLY A 50 -47.08 -37.87 3.74
N SER A 51 -46.14 -38.45 2.97
CA SER A 51 -46.33 -39.69 2.23
C SER A 51 -46.57 -40.94 3.11
N LYS A 52 -46.04 -40.96 4.35
CA LYS A 52 -46.17 -42.10 5.27
C LYS A 52 -47.24 -41.90 6.34
N GLN A 53 -47.34 -40.71 6.95
CA GLN A 53 -48.18 -40.39 8.10
C GLN A 53 -49.01 -39.10 7.91
N GLY A 54 -49.19 -38.63 6.70
CA GLY A 54 -49.98 -37.43 6.40
C GLY A 54 -51.47 -37.63 6.71
N ARG A 55 -52.08 -36.58 7.32
CA ARG A 55 -53.51 -36.61 7.71
C ARG A 55 -54.47 -36.84 6.56
N LEU A 56 -54.17 -36.34 5.37
CA LEU A 56 -54.98 -36.64 4.16
C LEU A 56 -55.00 -38.13 3.83
N LYS A 57 -53.86 -38.82 4.02
CA LYS A 57 -53.78 -40.25 3.81
C LYS A 57 -54.60 -41.02 4.87
N GLU A 58 -54.56 -40.54 6.11
CA GLU A 58 -55.35 -41.10 7.20
C GLU A 58 -56.84 -40.93 6.97
N ILE A 59 -57.26 -39.69 6.61
CA ILE A 59 -58.68 -39.46 6.20
C ILE A 59 -59.09 -40.31 5.05
N SER A 60 -58.30 -40.46 3.99
CA SER A 60 -58.59 -41.34 2.87
C SER A 60 -58.74 -42.80 3.29
N SER A 61 -57.88 -43.27 4.21
CA SER A 61 -58.00 -44.68 4.66
C SER A 61 -59.17 -44.94 5.61
N ARG A 62 -59.52 -44.01 6.49
CA ARG A 62 -60.57 -44.14 7.51
C ARG A 62 -61.96 -43.80 6.99
N TRP A 63 -62.08 -42.86 6.06
CA TRP A 63 -63.39 -42.43 5.54
C TRP A 63 -63.68 -42.88 4.12
N LEU A 64 -62.76 -42.65 3.17
CA LEU A 64 -63.01 -42.97 1.75
C LEU A 64 -62.99 -44.50 1.45
N LYS A 65 -61.99 -45.21 2.05
CA LYS A 65 -61.89 -46.66 1.81
C LYS A 65 -62.96 -47.52 2.52
N VAL A 66 -63.43 -47.00 3.67
CA VAL A 66 -64.43 -47.72 4.52
C VAL A 66 -65.83 -47.34 4.16
N ALA A 67 -66.05 -46.29 3.39
CA ALA A 67 -67.38 -45.87 2.97
C ALA A 67 -68.13 -46.90 2.19
N PRO A 68 -69.49 -47.12 2.46
CA PRO A 68 -70.36 -47.97 1.68
C PRO A 68 -70.44 -47.56 0.19
N ALA A 69 -70.77 -48.42 -0.70
CA ALA A 69 -70.77 -48.17 -2.15
C ALA A 69 -71.53 -46.88 -2.53
N GLU A 70 -72.67 -46.65 -1.89
CA GLU A 70 -73.55 -45.49 -2.10
C GLU A 70 -72.97 -44.19 -1.61
N ALA A 71 -72.12 -44.18 -0.54
CA ALA A 71 -71.52 -43.03 0.06
C ALA A 71 -70.12 -42.67 -0.51
N LYS A 72 -69.50 -43.60 -1.31
CA LYS A 72 -68.17 -43.36 -1.87
C LYS A 72 -68.09 -42.11 -2.72
N LYS A 73 -69.05 -41.79 -3.50
CA LYS A 73 -69.06 -40.63 -4.38
C LYS A 73 -69.12 -39.32 -3.59
N PRO A 74 -70.07 -39.08 -2.69
CA PRO A 74 -70.13 -37.86 -1.90
C PRO A 74 -68.90 -37.69 -0.97
N VAL A 75 -68.36 -38.78 -0.37
CA VAL A 75 -67.11 -38.69 0.45
C VAL A 75 -65.93 -38.37 -0.44
N GLY A 76 -65.83 -38.89 -1.65
CA GLY A 76 -64.75 -38.64 -2.58
C GLY A 76 -64.77 -37.19 -3.08
N GLU A 77 -65.91 -36.62 -3.38
CA GLU A 77 -66.07 -35.24 -3.79
C GLU A 77 -65.65 -34.28 -2.67
N ARG A 78 -66.10 -34.48 -1.45
CA ARG A 78 -65.69 -33.62 -0.27
C ARG A 78 -64.22 -33.81 0.06
N PHE A 79 -63.66 -35.01 -0.04
CA PHE A 79 -62.26 -35.25 0.15
C PHE A 79 -61.37 -34.48 -0.87
N LYS A 80 -61.86 -34.47 -2.14
CA LYS A 80 -61.17 -33.68 -3.18
C LYS A 80 -61.15 -32.19 -2.87
N VAL A 81 -62.28 -31.61 -2.49
CA VAL A 81 -62.40 -30.20 -2.11
C VAL A 81 -61.51 -29.89 -0.91
N PHE A 82 -61.47 -30.73 0.11
CA PHE A 82 -60.62 -30.58 1.27
C PHE A 82 -59.13 -30.67 0.91
N LYS A 83 -58.74 -31.59 0.02
CA LYS A 83 -57.36 -31.67 -0.46
C LYS A 83 -56.94 -30.41 -1.20
N GLU A 84 -57.80 -29.89 -2.08
CA GLU A 84 -57.55 -28.62 -2.80
C GLU A 84 -57.39 -27.43 -1.84
N LEU A 85 -58.17 -27.40 -0.76
CA LEU A 85 -58.03 -26.38 0.29
C LEU A 85 -56.65 -26.43 0.97
N VAL A 86 -56.18 -27.61 1.37
CA VAL A 86 -54.87 -27.80 2.00
C VAL A 86 -53.73 -27.42 1.04
N GLU A 87 -53.85 -27.82 -0.23
CA GLU A 87 -52.86 -27.45 -1.26
C GLU A 87 -52.86 -25.93 -1.52
N GLY A 88 -54.04 -25.30 -1.52
CA GLY A 88 -54.17 -23.83 -1.65
C GLY A 88 -53.55 -23.06 -0.48
N ILE A 89 -53.73 -23.55 0.75
CA ILE A 89 -53.06 -22.95 1.94
C ILE A 89 -51.56 -23.00 1.80
N LEU A 90 -51.01 -24.13 1.39
CA LEU A 90 -49.55 -24.28 1.19
C LEU A 90 -49.03 -23.40 0.05
N ALA A 91 -49.74 -23.31 -1.06
CA ALA A 91 -49.36 -22.44 -2.17
C ALA A 91 -49.32 -20.97 -1.77
N SER A 92 -50.30 -20.53 -0.95
CA SER A 92 -50.32 -19.17 -0.43
C SER A 92 -49.21 -18.90 0.59
N ALA A 93 -48.89 -19.88 1.43
CA ALA A 93 -47.83 -19.73 2.45
C ALA A 93 -46.42 -19.83 1.84
N SER A 94 -46.22 -20.61 0.78
CA SER A 94 -44.93 -20.75 0.08
C SER A 94 -44.60 -19.51 -0.76
N GLY A 95 -45.54 -18.61 -1.03
CA GLY A 95 -45.35 -17.35 -1.74
C GLY A 95 -45.03 -16.19 -0.85
N ALA A 96 -45.14 -16.34 0.48
CA ALA A 96 -44.79 -15.31 1.45
C ALA A 96 -43.27 -15.42 1.81
N GLY A 97 -42.40 -14.96 0.92
CA GLY A 97 -41.01 -14.65 1.27
C GLY A 97 -40.98 -13.58 2.37
N PRO A 98 -39.78 -13.27 2.96
CA PRO A 98 -39.67 -12.22 3.93
C PRO A 98 -40.26 -10.92 3.36
N SER A 99 -41.06 -10.22 4.16
CA SER A 99 -41.75 -9.00 3.68
C SER A 99 -40.69 -8.00 3.19
N ASP A 100 -41.03 -7.19 2.19
CA ASP A 100 -40.17 -6.10 1.70
C ASP A 100 -39.67 -5.20 2.85
N ALA A 101 -40.45 -5.06 3.91
CA ALA A 101 -40.07 -4.33 5.13
C ALA A 101 -38.99 -5.07 5.95
N ALA A 102 -39.00 -6.41 6.01
CA ALA A 102 -37.97 -7.18 6.68
C ALA A 102 -36.67 -7.20 5.86
N LEU A 103 -36.77 -7.32 4.54
CA LEU A 103 -35.61 -7.20 3.62
C LEU A 103 -35.01 -5.80 3.67
N ALA A 104 -35.83 -4.76 3.77
CA ALA A 104 -35.37 -3.38 3.89
C ALA A 104 -34.69 -3.10 5.25
N ALA A 105 -35.12 -3.76 6.32
CA ALA A 105 -34.51 -3.63 7.65
C ALA A 105 -33.14 -4.32 7.76
N GLU A 106 -32.90 -5.37 6.98
CA GLU A 106 -31.61 -6.08 6.90
C GLU A 106 -30.72 -5.57 5.75
N ALA A 107 -31.25 -4.71 4.88
CA ALA A 107 -30.49 -4.18 3.75
C ALA A 107 -29.33 -3.30 4.25
N ILE A 108 -28.12 -3.75 4.01
CA ILE A 108 -26.91 -2.94 4.24
C ILE A 108 -26.86 -1.89 3.14
N ASP A 109 -26.80 -0.61 3.54
CA ASP A 109 -26.58 0.48 2.60
C ASP A 109 -25.14 0.41 2.05
N ILE A 110 -25.00 -0.15 0.84
CA ILE A 110 -23.71 -0.30 0.16
C ILE A 110 -23.12 1.03 -0.33
N THR A 111 -23.86 2.16 -0.24
CA THR A 111 -23.33 3.48 -0.57
C THR A 111 -22.54 4.09 0.60
N LEU A 112 -22.75 3.59 1.82
CA LEU A 112 -21.97 4.00 2.97
C LEU A 112 -20.53 3.44 2.88
N PRO A 113 -19.52 4.27 3.18
CA PRO A 113 -18.14 3.79 3.21
C PRO A 113 -18.00 2.71 4.29
N GLY A 114 -17.52 1.54 3.89
CA GLY A 114 -17.18 0.48 4.84
C GLY A 114 -16.04 0.88 5.78
N SER A 115 -15.86 0.14 6.86
CA SER A 115 -14.72 0.31 7.76
C SER A 115 -13.42 0.00 6.99
N ARG A 116 -12.66 1.05 6.64
CA ARG A 116 -11.33 0.89 6.06
C ARG A 116 -10.36 0.52 7.18
N ARG A 117 -9.72 -0.64 7.06
CA ARG A 117 -8.50 -0.88 7.84
C ARG A 117 -7.44 0.10 7.34
N LEU A 118 -6.88 0.91 8.23
CA LEU A 118 -5.72 1.72 7.92
C LEU A 118 -4.56 0.76 7.66
N ILE A 119 -4.27 0.54 6.40
CA ILE A 119 -3.01 -0.06 5.98
C ILE A 119 -1.99 1.06 6.12
N GLY A 120 -0.87 0.80 6.83
CA GLY A 120 0.18 1.81 7.00
C GLY A 120 0.70 2.28 5.65
N ALA A 121 1.06 3.55 5.58
CA ALA A 121 1.70 4.15 4.39
C ALA A 121 3.22 4.04 4.50
N GLU A 122 3.90 3.79 3.38
CA GLU A 122 5.34 3.96 3.31
C GLU A 122 5.68 5.46 3.40
N HIS A 123 6.61 5.81 4.30
CA HIS A 123 7.04 7.20 4.46
C HIS A 123 7.55 7.77 3.12
N PRO A 124 7.18 8.99 2.72
CA PRO A 124 7.53 9.54 1.41
C PRO A 124 9.05 9.62 1.16
N ILE A 125 9.87 9.83 2.20
CA ILE A 125 11.34 9.74 2.09
C ILE A 125 11.78 8.30 1.74
N THR A 126 11.25 7.29 2.43
CA THR A 126 11.59 5.89 2.17
C THR A 126 11.18 5.48 0.76
N ARG A 127 9.98 5.85 0.33
CA ARG A 127 9.49 5.61 -1.04
C ARG A 127 10.42 6.27 -2.08
N THR A 128 10.83 7.51 -1.86
CA THR A 128 11.74 8.23 -2.76
C THR A 128 13.13 7.61 -2.78
N LEU A 129 13.67 7.19 -1.61
CA LEU A 129 14.93 6.46 -1.52
C LEU A 129 14.88 5.15 -2.32
N ASN A 130 13.83 4.36 -2.14
CA ASN A 130 13.65 3.09 -2.84
C ASN A 130 13.53 3.30 -4.35
N GLU A 131 12.84 4.34 -4.79
CA GLU A 131 12.69 4.68 -6.20
C GLU A 131 14.03 5.09 -6.82
N ILE A 132 14.79 6.00 -6.17
CA ILE A 132 16.12 6.40 -6.63
C ILE A 132 17.03 5.17 -6.71
N THR A 133 17.09 4.37 -5.65
CA THR A 133 17.92 3.16 -5.59
C THR A 133 17.56 2.18 -6.70
N SER A 134 16.25 1.99 -6.97
CA SER A 134 15.78 1.10 -8.03
C SER A 134 16.20 1.56 -9.43
N VAL A 135 16.18 2.88 -9.68
CA VAL A 135 16.64 3.45 -10.96
C VAL A 135 18.11 3.15 -11.20
N PHE A 136 18.95 3.31 -10.19
CA PHE A 136 20.38 3.02 -10.31
C PHE A 136 20.68 1.52 -10.30
N ALA A 137 19.91 0.72 -9.57
CA ALA A 137 20.01 -0.75 -9.63
C ALA A 137 19.75 -1.27 -11.05
N ALA A 138 18.81 -0.69 -11.78
CA ALA A 138 18.56 -1.01 -13.19
C ALA A 138 19.75 -0.65 -14.12
N LEU A 139 20.61 0.27 -13.70
CA LEU A 139 21.86 0.63 -14.38
C LEU A 139 23.08 -0.22 -13.90
N GLY A 140 22.85 -1.23 -13.05
CA GLY A 140 23.89 -2.12 -12.55
C GLY A 140 24.65 -1.59 -11.31
N TYR A 141 24.09 -0.62 -10.59
CA TYR A 141 24.67 -0.16 -9.32
C TYR A 141 24.19 -1.04 -8.17
N SER A 142 25.09 -1.38 -7.26
CA SER A 142 24.77 -2.00 -5.98
C SER A 142 24.59 -0.95 -4.88
N VAL A 143 23.97 -1.32 -3.77
CA VAL A 143 23.77 -0.40 -2.63
C VAL A 143 24.93 -0.53 -1.65
N GLY A 144 25.61 0.58 -1.40
CA GLY A 144 26.63 0.71 -0.36
C GLY A 144 26.04 1.27 0.93
N VAL A 145 26.46 0.77 2.08
CA VAL A 145 26.07 1.26 3.40
C VAL A 145 27.28 1.52 4.26
N GLY A 146 27.18 2.49 5.17
CA GLY A 146 28.26 2.83 6.10
C GLY A 146 27.75 3.55 7.34
N PRO A 147 28.61 3.77 8.34
CA PRO A 147 28.24 4.37 9.61
C PRO A 147 27.86 5.84 9.47
N GLU A 148 26.97 6.32 10.35
CA GLU A 148 26.62 7.75 10.45
C GLU A 148 27.69 8.54 11.24
N VAL A 149 28.35 7.88 12.19
CA VAL A 149 29.48 8.45 12.94
C VAL A 149 30.75 8.06 12.21
N GLU A 150 31.48 9.05 11.73
CA GLU A 150 32.69 8.87 10.92
C GLU A 150 33.89 9.60 11.52
N THR A 151 35.09 9.24 11.05
CA THR A 151 36.26 10.06 11.33
C THR A 151 36.36 11.20 10.34
N ASP A 152 37.06 12.30 10.75
CA ASP A 152 37.40 13.41 9.86
C ASP A 152 38.14 12.91 8.60
N PHE A 153 38.99 11.89 8.74
CA PHE A 153 39.68 11.27 7.61
C PHE A 153 38.72 10.85 6.50
N TYR A 154 37.72 10.03 6.82
CA TYR A 154 36.78 9.54 5.80
C TYR A 154 35.80 10.63 5.32
N ASN A 155 35.39 11.54 6.20
CA ASN A 155 34.44 12.56 5.84
C ASN A 155 35.05 13.71 5.03
N PHE A 156 36.33 14.04 5.26
CA PHE A 156 36.95 15.20 4.66
C PHE A 156 38.31 14.94 4.02
N GLU A 157 39.29 14.41 4.78
CA GLU A 157 40.67 14.32 4.31
C GLU A 157 40.78 13.44 3.04
N SER A 158 40.22 12.24 3.08
CA SER A 158 40.23 11.31 1.94
C SER A 158 39.37 11.77 0.75
N MET A 159 38.49 12.74 0.99
CA MET A 159 37.69 13.43 -0.03
C MET A 159 38.39 14.74 -0.51
N ASN A 160 39.70 14.84 -0.34
CA ASN A 160 40.48 15.94 -0.82
C ASN A 160 40.09 17.35 -0.23
N PHE A 161 39.47 17.40 0.93
CA PHE A 161 39.25 18.65 1.63
C PHE A 161 40.53 19.11 2.33
N PRO A 162 41.06 20.28 2.01
CA PRO A 162 42.29 20.77 2.66
C PRO A 162 42.06 21.09 4.13
N PRO A 163 43.15 21.06 4.96
CA PRO A 163 43.11 21.61 6.31
C PRO A 163 42.63 23.07 6.31
N GLY A 164 41.71 23.42 7.24
CA GLY A 164 41.17 24.77 7.33
C GLY A 164 40.06 25.09 6.32
N HIS A 165 39.58 24.12 5.55
CA HIS A 165 38.39 24.31 4.69
C HIS A 165 37.17 24.64 5.55
N PRO A 166 36.33 25.64 5.20
CA PRO A 166 35.18 26.05 6.00
C PRO A 166 34.23 24.91 6.35
N ALA A 167 33.96 23.98 5.41
CA ALA A 167 33.10 22.81 5.66
C ALA A 167 33.58 21.88 6.78
N ARG A 168 34.87 21.96 7.17
CA ARG A 168 35.46 21.21 8.29
C ARG A 168 35.34 21.95 9.63
N ASP A 169 34.77 23.15 9.65
CA ASP A 169 34.54 23.91 10.86
C ASP A 169 33.34 23.34 11.64
N THR A 170 33.36 23.51 12.95
CA THR A 170 32.28 23.15 13.86
C THR A 170 31.02 23.96 13.64
N GLN A 171 31.08 25.06 12.87
CA GLN A 171 29.89 25.79 12.44
C GLN A 171 29.02 25.00 11.49
N ASP A 172 29.63 24.18 10.62
CA ASP A 172 28.90 23.41 9.60
C ASP A 172 28.86 21.90 9.92
N THR A 173 29.70 21.41 10.84
CA THR A 173 29.86 19.99 11.15
C THR A 173 29.62 19.69 12.62
N LEU A 174 28.78 18.70 12.89
CA LEU A 174 28.48 18.19 14.23
C LEU A 174 29.59 17.22 14.69
N VAL A 175 30.45 17.67 15.57
CA VAL A 175 31.57 16.90 16.13
C VAL A 175 31.14 16.25 17.46
N VAL A 176 31.53 15.00 17.69
CA VAL A 176 31.29 14.31 18.96
C VAL A 176 32.09 14.97 20.08
N ALA A 177 31.46 15.25 21.21
CA ALA A 177 32.12 15.91 22.35
C ALA A 177 33.20 15.01 23.00
N GLY A 178 34.12 15.68 23.75
CA GLY A 178 35.16 14.98 24.54
C GLY A 178 36.31 14.40 23.73
N GLN A 179 36.57 14.96 22.56
CA GLN A 179 37.66 14.48 21.67
C GLN A 179 38.84 15.44 21.49
N GLU A 180 39.03 16.36 22.42
CA GLU A 180 40.04 17.43 22.35
C GLU A 180 41.48 16.87 22.27
N ARG A 181 41.67 15.62 22.72
CA ARG A 181 42.98 14.93 22.70
C ARG A 181 43.25 14.13 21.43
N ARG A 182 42.24 13.97 20.56
CA ARG A 182 42.40 13.25 19.29
C ARG A 182 43.04 14.14 18.23
N SER A 183 43.79 13.51 17.33
CA SER A 183 44.23 14.20 16.10
C SER A 183 43.02 14.64 15.30
N GLN A 184 43.15 15.67 14.46
CA GLN A 184 42.08 16.08 13.58
C GLN A 184 41.58 14.91 12.70
N ARG A 185 42.49 14.14 12.15
CA ARG A 185 42.21 12.97 11.31
C ARG A 185 41.31 11.89 11.98
N ASP A 186 41.53 11.69 13.28
CA ASP A 186 40.86 10.67 14.09
C ASP A 186 39.62 11.17 14.83
N ARG A 187 39.31 12.46 14.68
CA ARG A 187 38.16 13.09 15.36
C ARG A 187 36.87 12.50 14.79
N LEU A 188 35.96 12.08 15.68
CA LEU A 188 34.65 11.55 15.30
C LEU A 188 33.64 12.69 15.10
N LEU A 189 32.85 12.57 14.07
CA LEU A 189 31.83 13.51 13.70
C LEU A 189 30.60 12.76 13.12
N LEU A 190 29.48 13.45 13.03
CA LEU A 190 28.33 12.97 12.24
C LEU A 190 28.61 13.33 10.78
N ARG A 191 28.53 12.34 9.90
CA ARG A 191 28.84 12.53 8.47
C ARG A 191 27.96 13.63 7.85
N THR A 192 28.59 14.52 7.11
CA THR A 192 27.93 15.64 6.43
C THR A 192 27.43 15.29 5.02
N HIS A 193 27.86 14.17 4.50
CA HIS A 193 27.51 13.56 3.22
C HIS A 193 27.75 12.05 3.29
N THR A 194 27.34 11.31 2.29
CA THR A 194 27.51 9.85 2.27
C THR A 194 28.82 9.39 1.59
N SER A 195 29.66 10.33 1.11
CA SER A 195 30.94 10.06 0.44
C SER A 195 31.94 9.22 1.24
N PRO A 196 31.95 9.20 2.59
CA PRO A 196 32.81 8.28 3.35
C PRO A 196 32.70 6.83 2.92
N VAL A 197 31.50 6.41 2.50
CA VAL A 197 31.27 5.03 2.03
C VAL A 197 31.94 4.77 0.69
N GLN A 198 32.13 5.81 -0.14
CA GLN A 198 32.89 5.68 -1.40
C GLN A 198 34.33 5.24 -1.10
N MET A 199 35.01 5.96 -0.17
CA MET A 199 36.37 5.61 0.24
C MET A 199 36.44 4.21 0.86
N ARG A 200 35.53 3.90 1.80
CA ARG A 200 35.46 2.56 2.43
C ARG A 200 35.27 1.43 1.40
N THR A 201 34.48 1.69 0.37
CA THR A 201 34.26 0.72 -0.72
C THR A 201 35.55 0.55 -1.54
N MET A 202 36.19 1.67 -1.92
CA MET A 202 37.45 1.61 -2.68
C MET A 202 38.58 0.94 -1.90
N GLU A 203 38.63 1.10 -0.58
CA GLU A 203 39.60 0.41 0.27
C GLU A 203 39.35 -1.10 0.38
N SER A 204 38.09 -1.55 0.24
CA SER A 204 37.68 -2.95 0.47
C SER A 204 37.67 -3.83 -0.78
N GLN A 205 37.51 -3.24 -1.96
CA GLN A 205 37.41 -3.99 -3.23
C GLN A 205 38.06 -3.23 -4.39
N PRO A 206 38.66 -3.97 -5.35
CA PRO A 206 39.23 -3.33 -6.55
C PRO A 206 38.13 -2.85 -7.51
N PRO A 207 38.44 -1.94 -8.47
CA PRO A 207 37.58 -1.64 -9.57
C PRO A 207 37.30 -2.88 -10.44
N PRO A 208 36.15 -2.96 -11.18
CA PRO A 208 35.17 -1.92 -11.34
C PRO A 208 34.21 -1.80 -10.15
N VAL A 209 33.82 -0.55 -9.83
CA VAL A 209 32.86 -0.23 -8.76
C VAL A 209 31.71 0.60 -9.33
N ARG A 210 30.50 0.17 -9.06
CA ARG A 210 29.26 0.93 -9.30
C ARG A 210 28.37 0.79 -8.08
N ILE A 211 28.30 1.84 -7.28
CA ILE A 211 27.50 1.86 -6.03
C ILE A 211 26.66 3.10 -5.94
N VAL A 212 25.50 2.96 -5.31
CA VAL A 212 24.71 4.07 -4.76
C VAL A 212 24.63 3.96 -3.25
N ILE A 213 24.70 5.08 -2.57
CA ILE A 213 24.87 5.15 -1.13
C ILE A 213 23.72 5.98 -0.56
N PRO A 214 22.55 5.38 -0.28
CA PRO A 214 21.49 6.03 0.44
C PRO A 214 21.86 6.14 1.91
N GLY A 215 21.62 7.31 2.52
CA GLY A 215 21.88 7.45 3.94
C GLY A 215 21.50 8.79 4.52
N LYS A 216 21.35 8.81 5.84
CA LYS A 216 21.14 10.00 6.63
C LYS A 216 22.44 10.77 6.78
N VAL A 217 22.36 12.07 6.71
CA VAL A 217 23.48 12.99 6.86
C VAL A 217 23.11 14.15 7.79
N HIS A 218 24.11 14.81 8.33
CA HIS A 218 23.94 15.79 9.39
C HIS A 218 24.76 17.04 9.07
N ARG A 219 24.12 18.21 9.16
CA ARG A 219 24.78 19.51 9.02
C ARG A 219 24.27 20.44 10.09
N ASN A 220 25.12 21.34 10.56
CA ASN A 220 24.74 22.33 11.58
C ASN A 220 23.97 23.50 10.95
N ASP A 221 23.07 23.22 10.03
CA ASP A 221 22.23 24.21 9.36
C ASP A 221 21.08 24.64 10.27
N ALA A 222 20.70 25.89 10.22
CA ALA A 222 19.46 26.36 10.83
C ALA A 222 18.26 25.77 10.10
N ALA A 223 17.28 25.24 10.84
CA ALA A 223 16.07 24.70 10.25
C ALA A 223 15.22 25.82 9.63
N ASP A 224 14.88 25.67 8.35
CA ASP A 224 13.95 26.54 7.62
C ASP A 224 12.98 25.71 6.75
N ALA A 225 12.24 26.35 5.85
CA ALA A 225 11.30 25.65 4.98
C ALA A 225 11.97 24.63 4.01
N THR A 226 13.27 24.78 3.74
CA THR A 226 14.02 24.02 2.73
C THR A 226 15.25 23.30 3.28
N HIS A 227 15.68 23.64 4.51
CA HIS A 227 16.83 23.06 5.18
C HIS A 227 16.45 22.41 6.49
N SER A 228 17.09 21.28 6.79
CA SER A 228 16.99 20.55 8.05
C SER A 228 18.39 20.13 8.47
N PRO A 229 18.73 20.18 9.77
CA PRO A 229 20.02 19.70 10.27
C PRO A 229 20.23 18.20 10.05
N ILE A 230 19.15 17.47 9.81
CA ILE A 230 19.14 16.05 9.48
C ILE A 230 18.36 15.88 8.18
N PHE A 231 18.98 15.26 7.19
CA PHE A 231 18.32 14.95 5.93
C PHE A 231 18.93 13.69 5.30
N HIS A 232 18.36 13.26 4.17
CA HIS A 232 18.84 12.07 3.48
C HIS A 232 19.50 12.44 2.16
N GLN A 233 20.58 11.74 1.85
CA GLN A 233 21.31 11.85 0.59
C GLN A 233 21.38 10.50 -0.10
N VAL A 234 21.39 10.50 -1.43
CA VAL A 234 21.86 9.38 -2.23
C VAL A 234 23.04 9.88 -3.03
N GLU A 235 24.22 9.32 -2.77
CA GLU A 235 25.39 9.53 -3.61
C GLU A 235 25.62 8.31 -4.49
N GLY A 236 26.28 8.51 -5.61
CA GLY A 236 26.73 7.45 -6.50
C GLY A 236 28.18 7.58 -6.84
N LEU A 237 28.82 6.42 -7.01
CA LEU A 237 30.21 6.29 -7.46
C LEU A 237 30.27 5.24 -8.58
N CYS A 238 30.92 5.62 -9.68
CA CYS A 238 31.25 4.72 -10.75
C CYS A 238 32.75 4.83 -11.04
N VAL A 239 33.49 3.74 -10.89
CA VAL A 239 34.93 3.69 -11.15
C VAL A 239 35.25 2.48 -12.01
N ASP A 240 35.97 2.71 -13.09
CA ASP A 240 36.47 1.66 -14.00
C ASP A 240 37.62 2.24 -14.83
N THR A 241 38.13 1.49 -15.77
CA THR A 241 39.00 2.02 -16.81
C THR A 241 38.21 2.86 -17.83
N ASN A 242 38.75 4.02 -18.25
CA ASN A 242 38.19 4.85 -19.31
C ASN A 242 36.76 5.42 -19.06
N ILE A 243 36.37 5.60 -17.82
CA ILE A 243 35.13 6.33 -17.47
C ILE A 243 35.29 7.80 -17.86
N THR A 244 34.28 8.36 -18.53
CA THR A 244 34.28 9.70 -19.08
C THR A 244 33.18 10.57 -18.49
N PHE A 245 33.29 11.90 -18.69
CA PHE A 245 32.22 12.82 -18.36
C PHE A 245 30.94 12.58 -19.18
N SER A 246 31.06 11.97 -20.35
CA SER A 246 29.89 11.58 -21.16
C SER A 246 29.10 10.45 -20.51
N ASP A 247 29.81 9.50 -19.86
CA ASP A 247 29.15 8.42 -19.10
C ASP A 247 28.39 8.98 -17.89
N LEU A 248 28.98 9.93 -17.18
CA LEU A 248 28.29 10.67 -16.11
C LEU A 248 27.02 11.36 -16.62
N LYS A 249 27.12 12.09 -17.74
CA LYS A 249 25.97 12.79 -18.33
C LYS A 249 24.87 11.81 -18.74
N GLY A 250 25.23 10.72 -19.41
CA GLY A 250 24.29 9.70 -19.84
C GLY A 250 23.56 9.03 -18.66
N THR A 251 24.31 8.67 -17.62
CA THR A 251 23.78 8.08 -16.38
C THR A 251 22.78 9.01 -15.68
N LEU A 252 23.13 10.28 -15.52
CA LEU A 252 22.28 11.25 -14.84
C LEU A 252 21.08 11.68 -15.67
N ASP A 253 21.22 11.81 -17.00
CA ASP A 253 20.10 12.10 -17.89
C ASP A 253 19.05 10.98 -17.86
N TYR A 254 19.51 9.74 -17.91
CA TYR A 254 18.64 8.57 -17.74
C TYR A 254 17.92 8.59 -16.38
N ALA A 255 18.66 8.80 -15.29
CA ALA A 255 18.09 8.80 -13.95
C ALA A 255 17.05 9.92 -13.78
N MET A 256 17.33 11.12 -14.26
CA MET A 256 16.38 12.24 -14.18
C MET A 256 15.10 11.97 -14.99
N LYS A 257 15.22 11.39 -16.17
CA LYS A 257 14.06 10.99 -16.99
C LYS A 257 13.24 9.87 -16.35
N ALA A 258 13.90 8.91 -15.70
CA ALA A 258 13.23 7.85 -14.97
C ALA A 258 12.46 8.36 -13.76
N LEU A 259 13.03 9.32 -13.01
CA LEU A 259 12.42 9.88 -11.79
C LEU A 259 11.32 10.91 -12.07
N PHE A 260 11.46 11.71 -13.11
CA PHE A 260 10.59 12.87 -13.37
C PHE A 260 9.83 12.82 -14.70
N GLY A 261 10.03 11.76 -15.48
CA GLY A 261 9.38 11.55 -16.77
C GLY A 261 10.25 11.93 -17.97
N SER A 262 9.99 11.30 -19.11
CA SER A 262 10.80 11.37 -20.34
C SER A 262 10.89 12.77 -20.97
N ALA A 263 9.94 13.66 -20.66
CA ALA A 263 9.92 15.03 -21.17
C ALA A 263 10.91 15.97 -20.48
N VAL A 264 11.49 15.56 -19.34
CA VAL A 264 12.45 16.37 -18.59
C VAL A 264 13.76 16.46 -19.36
N LYS A 265 14.29 17.69 -19.41
CA LYS A 265 15.60 17.99 -19.98
C LYS A 265 16.58 18.25 -18.87
N THR A 266 17.82 17.80 -19.04
CA THR A 266 18.94 18.05 -18.12
C THR A 266 19.88 19.10 -18.70
N ARG A 267 20.52 19.88 -17.83
CA ARG A 267 21.65 20.72 -18.16
C ARG A 267 22.68 20.69 -17.05
N PHE A 268 23.94 20.84 -17.44
CA PHE A 268 25.10 20.79 -16.54
C PHE A 268 25.72 22.17 -16.50
N PHE A 269 25.87 22.68 -15.28
CA PHE A 269 26.53 23.97 -15.01
C PHE A 269 27.88 23.70 -14.36
N PRO A 270 28.96 24.35 -14.79
CA PRO A 270 30.24 24.25 -14.11
C PRO A 270 30.11 24.63 -12.61
N SER A 271 30.69 23.81 -11.77
CA SER A 271 30.72 24.00 -10.30
C SER A 271 32.08 23.59 -9.78
N PHE A 272 32.29 23.69 -8.49
CA PHE A 272 33.52 23.26 -7.83
C PHE A 272 33.19 22.43 -6.59
N PHE A 273 33.81 21.24 -6.50
CA PHE A 273 33.87 20.45 -5.29
C PHE A 273 35.30 19.92 -5.08
N PRO A 274 35.82 19.85 -3.86
CA PRO A 274 37.21 19.44 -3.62
C PRO A 274 37.54 18.02 -4.13
N PHE A 275 36.57 17.17 -4.20
CA PHE A 275 36.68 15.73 -4.54
C PHE A 275 36.39 15.40 -6.01
N THR A 276 36.07 16.40 -6.83
CA THR A 276 35.79 16.18 -8.26
C THR A 276 36.37 17.28 -9.14
N GLU A 277 36.90 16.90 -10.33
CA GLU A 277 37.39 17.79 -11.38
C GLU A 277 37.31 17.11 -12.74
N PRO A 278 36.53 17.61 -13.72
CA PRO A 278 35.62 18.78 -13.62
C PRO A 278 34.37 18.46 -12.79
N SER A 279 33.85 19.48 -12.14
CA SER A 279 32.62 19.43 -11.36
C SER A 279 31.47 20.14 -12.05
N ALA A 280 30.24 19.71 -11.79
CA ALA A 280 29.04 20.35 -12.31
C ALA A 280 27.86 20.23 -11.37
N ASP A 281 26.99 21.25 -11.39
CA ASP A 281 25.64 21.17 -10.87
C ASP A 281 24.67 20.75 -11.96
N VAL A 282 23.80 19.80 -11.66
CA VAL A 282 22.79 19.33 -12.60
C VAL A 282 21.43 19.96 -12.30
N GLN A 283 20.88 20.56 -13.32
CA GLN A 283 19.56 21.17 -13.30
C GLN A 283 18.62 20.43 -14.26
N ILE A 284 17.37 20.30 -13.86
CA ILE A 284 16.30 19.78 -14.74
C ILE A 284 15.36 20.91 -15.17
N SER A 285 14.74 20.74 -16.34
CA SER A 285 13.64 21.62 -16.72
C SER A 285 12.52 21.54 -15.67
N CYS A 286 12.01 22.70 -15.27
CA CYS A 286 11.04 22.79 -14.19
C CYS A 286 9.80 21.93 -14.47
N ILE A 287 9.54 20.93 -13.65
CA ILE A 287 8.41 20.01 -13.81
C ILE A 287 7.06 20.68 -13.59
N PHE A 288 7.01 21.81 -12.86
CA PHE A 288 5.77 22.54 -12.57
C PHE A 288 5.31 23.42 -13.74
N CYS A 289 6.21 23.93 -14.55
CA CYS A 289 5.87 24.84 -15.66
C CYS A 289 6.36 24.36 -17.04
N GLY A 290 6.91 23.15 -17.13
CA GLY A 290 7.45 22.61 -18.38
C GLY A 290 8.62 23.45 -18.94
N GLY A 291 9.39 24.11 -18.09
CA GLY A 291 10.51 24.95 -18.51
C GLY A 291 10.16 26.39 -18.88
N LYS A 292 8.88 26.81 -18.81
CA LYS A 292 8.42 28.14 -19.22
C LYS A 292 8.81 29.28 -18.25
N GLY A 293 9.12 28.94 -17.01
CA GLY A 293 9.32 29.87 -15.91
C GLY A 293 8.09 29.99 -15.01
N CYS A 294 8.27 29.88 -13.70
CA CYS A 294 7.23 30.08 -12.68
C CYS A 294 7.87 30.47 -11.34
N ARG A 295 7.03 30.80 -10.34
CA ARG A 295 7.50 31.15 -9.00
C ARG A 295 8.36 30.04 -8.36
N LYS A 296 8.05 28.76 -8.57
CA LYS A 296 8.79 27.60 -8.01
C LYS A 296 10.24 27.53 -8.55
N CYS A 297 10.47 27.86 -9.80
CA CYS A 297 11.80 27.90 -10.41
C CYS A 297 12.38 29.32 -10.48
N LYS A 298 11.85 30.28 -9.71
CA LYS A 298 12.26 31.69 -9.73
C LYS A 298 12.32 32.27 -11.16
N ASN A 299 11.35 31.91 -12.00
CA ASN A 299 11.20 32.27 -13.41
C ASN A 299 12.34 31.81 -14.35
N SER A 300 13.29 31.01 -13.86
CA SER A 300 14.41 30.50 -14.68
C SER A 300 14.01 29.40 -15.66
N GLY A 301 12.90 28.68 -15.39
CA GLY A 301 12.52 27.45 -16.10
C GLY A 301 13.31 26.21 -15.69
N TRP A 302 14.28 26.34 -14.75
CA TRP A 302 15.18 25.26 -14.33
C TRP A 302 15.20 25.11 -12.82
N ILE A 303 15.43 23.89 -12.36
CA ILE A 303 15.58 23.57 -10.94
C ILE A 303 16.86 22.75 -10.75
N GLU A 304 17.73 23.22 -9.88
CA GLU A 304 18.94 22.50 -9.47
C GLU A 304 18.57 21.33 -8.55
N LEU A 305 19.18 20.18 -8.80
CA LEU A 305 18.88 18.95 -8.08
C LEU A 305 20.06 18.32 -7.38
N LEU A 306 21.22 18.29 -8.02
CA LEU A 306 22.38 17.53 -7.55
C LEU A 306 23.71 18.10 -8.05
N GLY A 307 24.75 17.83 -7.28
CA GLY A 307 26.13 18.06 -7.68
C GLY A 307 26.74 16.76 -8.23
N CYS A 308 27.67 16.89 -9.17
CA CYS A 308 28.38 15.73 -9.75
C CYS A 308 29.75 16.17 -10.29
N GLY A 309 30.58 15.18 -10.65
CA GLY A 309 31.85 15.43 -11.32
C GLY A 309 32.69 14.17 -11.53
N MET A 310 33.79 14.32 -12.26
CA MET A 310 34.79 13.26 -12.34
C MET A 310 35.58 13.24 -11.04
N VAL A 311 35.80 12.04 -10.49
CA VAL A 311 36.53 11.89 -9.23
C VAL A 311 37.96 12.43 -9.39
N ASP A 312 38.35 13.29 -8.45
CA ASP A 312 39.70 13.89 -8.44
C ASP A 312 40.75 12.79 -8.24
N PRO A 313 41.86 12.81 -9.00
CA PRO A 313 42.97 11.86 -8.85
C PRO A 313 43.50 11.74 -7.41
N ALA A 314 43.46 12.81 -6.61
CA ALA A 314 43.87 12.78 -5.21
C ALA A 314 43.01 11.82 -4.35
N VAL A 315 41.71 11.71 -4.64
CA VAL A 315 40.84 10.74 -3.96
C VAL A 315 41.26 9.30 -4.26
N PHE A 316 41.59 8.99 -5.51
CA PHE A 316 42.14 7.69 -5.87
C PHE A 316 43.49 7.41 -5.23
N ALA A 317 44.35 8.44 -5.06
CA ALA A 317 45.61 8.30 -4.37
C ALA A 317 45.44 7.86 -2.91
N PHE A 318 44.45 8.42 -2.19
CA PHE A 318 44.10 7.95 -0.84
C PHE A 318 43.62 6.47 -0.84
N ALA A 319 42.77 6.10 -1.80
CA ALA A 319 42.30 4.72 -1.92
C ALA A 319 43.46 3.76 -2.23
N ALA A 320 44.42 4.19 -3.05
CA ALA A 320 45.59 3.39 -3.45
C ALA A 320 46.52 3.03 -2.27
N GLU A 321 46.49 3.78 -1.18
CA GLU A 321 47.25 3.45 0.05
C GLU A 321 46.89 2.06 0.59
N LYS A 322 45.64 1.65 0.48
CA LYS A 322 45.15 0.34 0.93
C LYS A 322 44.84 -0.62 -0.22
N GLN A 323 44.41 -0.11 -1.37
CA GLN A 323 44.02 -0.89 -2.54
C GLN A 323 44.79 -0.39 -3.79
N PRO A 324 45.96 -0.96 -4.10
CA PRO A 324 46.83 -0.48 -5.20
C PRO A 324 46.17 -0.47 -6.59
N ALA A 325 45.05 -1.15 -6.77
CA ALA A 325 44.31 -1.14 -8.03
C ALA A 325 43.74 0.22 -8.38
N TYR A 326 43.65 1.17 -7.43
CA TYR A 326 43.21 2.54 -7.66
C TYR A 326 44.32 3.51 -8.08
N ASP A 327 45.23 3.03 -8.96
CA ASP A 327 46.24 3.88 -9.56
C ASP A 327 45.60 5.02 -10.37
N PRO A 328 45.76 6.30 -9.98
CA PRO A 328 45.12 7.44 -10.65
C PRO A 328 45.49 7.61 -12.13
N LYS A 329 46.53 6.94 -12.58
CA LYS A 329 46.96 6.96 -14.00
C LYS A 329 46.25 5.92 -14.85
N LYS A 330 45.57 4.96 -14.24
CA LYS A 330 44.99 3.79 -14.95
C LYS A 330 43.47 3.77 -14.88
N ILE A 331 42.89 4.41 -13.87
CA ILE A 331 41.48 4.40 -13.62
C ILE A 331 40.89 5.82 -13.72
N SER A 332 39.63 5.88 -14.00
CA SER A 332 38.81 7.09 -13.93
C SER A 332 37.47 6.77 -13.31
N GLY A 333 36.74 7.77 -12.89
CA GLY A 333 35.44 7.57 -12.29
C GLY A 333 34.68 8.87 -12.16
N PHE A 334 33.40 8.76 -11.87
CA PHE A 334 32.57 9.91 -11.54
C PHE A 334 31.79 9.67 -10.24
N ALA A 335 31.43 10.74 -9.60
CA ALA A 335 30.55 10.73 -8.45
C ALA A 335 29.42 11.77 -8.62
N PHE A 336 28.33 11.56 -7.92
CA PHE A 336 27.20 12.49 -7.85
C PHE A 336 26.51 12.38 -6.48
N GLY A 337 25.81 13.44 -6.06
CA GLY A 337 25.08 13.44 -4.80
C GLY A 337 23.78 14.25 -4.88
N MET A 338 22.67 13.67 -4.45
CA MET A 338 21.35 14.29 -4.47
C MET A 338 20.65 14.22 -3.11
N GLY A 339 19.97 15.30 -2.73
CA GLY A 339 19.12 15.36 -1.54
C GLY A 339 17.76 14.71 -1.79
N VAL A 340 17.41 13.72 -0.97
CA VAL A 340 16.18 12.93 -1.13
C VAL A 340 14.94 13.76 -0.86
N GLU A 341 14.97 14.57 0.21
CA GLU A 341 13.88 15.47 0.59
C GLU A 341 13.53 16.43 -0.55
N ARG A 342 14.53 16.99 -1.22
CA ARG A 342 14.30 17.90 -2.35
C ARG A 342 13.58 17.22 -3.50
N ILE A 343 13.94 15.98 -3.80
CA ILE A 343 13.27 15.17 -4.82
C ILE A 343 11.84 14.84 -4.37
N ALA A 344 11.65 14.42 -3.13
CA ALA A 344 10.33 14.11 -2.57
C ALA A 344 9.42 15.35 -2.54
N MET A 345 9.94 16.51 -2.09
CA MET A 345 9.22 17.77 -2.11
C MET A 345 8.72 18.14 -3.51
N MET A 346 9.56 17.93 -4.51
CA MET A 346 9.20 18.22 -5.90
C MET A 346 8.16 17.23 -6.43
N LYS A 347 8.33 15.92 -6.18
CA LYS A 347 7.44 14.87 -6.68
C LYS A 347 6.04 14.95 -6.07
N TYR A 348 5.98 15.23 -4.79
CA TYR A 348 4.72 15.25 -4.03
C TYR A 348 4.14 16.65 -3.82
N GLY A 349 4.81 17.70 -4.31
CA GLY A 349 4.36 19.08 -4.17
C GLY A 349 4.44 19.64 -2.75
N ILE A 350 5.27 19.05 -1.88
CA ILE A 350 5.45 19.45 -0.49
C ILE A 350 6.25 20.76 -0.43
N SER A 351 5.79 21.74 0.34
CA SER A 351 6.40 23.07 0.39
C SER A 351 7.42 23.23 1.50
N GLU A 352 7.37 22.41 2.54
CA GLU A 352 8.19 22.52 3.75
C GLU A 352 8.82 21.18 4.12
N ILE A 353 10.14 21.16 4.26
CA ILE A 353 10.90 19.96 4.62
C ILE A 353 10.52 19.42 6.01
N GLY A 354 10.14 20.29 6.93
CA GLY A 354 9.74 19.94 8.28
C GLY A 354 8.54 18.99 8.35
N GLN A 355 7.67 18.96 7.32
CA GLN A 355 6.53 18.07 7.27
C GLN A 355 6.92 16.58 7.26
N PHE A 356 8.08 16.26 6.71
CA PHE A 356 8.60 14.88 6.72
C PHE A 356 8.94 14.38 8.12
N TYR A 357 9.24 15.28 9.05
CA TYR A 357 9.76 14.96 10.38
C TYR A 357 8.78 15.27 11.51
N ALA A 358 7.68 15.97 11.21
CA ALA A 358 6.70 16.38 12.21
C ALA A 358 5.87 15.22 12.80
N GLY A 359 5.84 14.04 12.16
CA GLY A 359 5.05 12.90 12.60
C GLY A 359 3.52 13.11 12.49
N ASP A 360 3.06 14.08 11.71
CA ASP A 360 1.63 14.34 11.50
C ASP A 360 0.99 13.20 10.70
N MET A 361 0.13 12.42 11.35
CA MET A 361 -0.57 11.30 10.72
C MET A 361 -1.51 11.71 9.58
N ARG A 362 -2.02 12.96 9.59
CA ARG A 362 -2.86 13.48 8.49
C ARG A 362 -2.02 13.74 7.24
N PHE A 363 -0.76 14.14 7.43
CA PHE A 363 0.20 14.28 6.34
C PHE A 363 0.62 12.89 5.82
N LEU A 364 1.08 12.01 6.71
CA LEU A 364 1.58 10.68 6.35
C LEU A 364 0.49 9.81 5.70
N GLY A 365 -0.75 9.91 6.17
CA GLY A 365 -1.89 9.18 5.61
C GLY A 365 -2.26 9.53 4.16
N GLN A 366 -1.68 10.58 3.58
CA GLN A 366 -1.89 10.94 2.16
C GLN A 366 -1.06 10.08 1.20
N PHE A 367 -0.11 9.30 1.69
CA PHE A 367 0.81 8.49 0.87
C PHE A 367 0.45 6.99 0.85
N VAL A 368 -0.79 6.64 1.18
CA VAL A 368 -1.31 5.26 1.15
C VAL A 368 -1.49 4.76 -0.27
#